data_2e6c9df9bc1f1f10f59795512c91eec0
#
_entry.id   2e6c9df9bc1f1f10f59795512c91eec0
#
_cell.length_a   1.000
_cell.length_b   1.000
_cell.length_c   1.000
_cell.angle_alpha   90.00
_cell.angle_beta   90.00
_cell.angle_gamma   90.00
#
_symmetry.space_group_name_H-M   'P 1'
#
loop_
_entity.id
_entity.type
_entity.pdbx_description
1 polymer ?
#
loop_
_entity_poly.entity_id
_entity_poly.type
_entity_poly.pdbx_seq_one_letter_code
_entity_poly.pdbx_strand_id
1 'polypeptide(L)'
;MADFPVKWFSSDMGGAPVLSDKTPGEMIALMKACLSTGFNLMPIDGMEFDSGTGLATVNLSTGHGFLPWQVIEISGADQAGYNGEHRVVSVGTGWLTFAPDAAPSAGAATGESMEIKASPSKSWEFIDEDAATYQASFRSTMPDATDHVVIMTDDDPTNSDVTSTADCVKMTVAEIYTDLSDYQESMSQWWPASHRYWDERYAKYVYGKKDWTLITNGRLVYFALSYGATGKRAIMVLGNFDSVRPADAHHFILNGINGSAGWSSTSYDMYNDFLRLEASDDEELRKISRKYSQVPESVSFNLLGYGKKIGGAFSAPNPADNGFYVASGKIGVLEEIQGSTAYQTLRGYMPGIVQPLCTVPFYDMQILDDVPSLEGRPVLFMLATAKDQGQYESGSFTEWTTISNYHPYLIGFHLDHWS
;
A
#
# COMPACT_ATOMS: atom_id res chain seq x y z
N MET A 1 23.37 -11.99 2.37
CA MET A 1 22.50 -10.84 2.74
C MET A 1 21.10 -11.38 2.83
N ALA A 2 20.41 -11.14 3.95
CA ALA A 2 18.99 -11.46 4.01
C ALA A 2 18.30 -10.68 2.90
N ASP A 3 17.43 -11.37 2.19
CA ASP A 3 16.59 -10.73 1.20
C ASP A 3 15.29 -10.33 1.88
N PHE A 4 15.00 -9.03 1.90
CA PHE A 4 13.74 -8.49 2.41
C PHE A 4 12.87 -8.03 1.23
N PRO A 5 12.30 -8.97 0.46
CA PRO A 5 11.57 -8.64 -0.76
C PRO A 5 10.32 -7.82 -0.49
N VAL A 6 9.71 -7.99 0.68
CA VAL A 6 8.55 -7.20 1.09
C VAL A 6 8.96 -6.13 2.08
N LYS A 7 8.59 -4.88 1.77
CA LYS A 7 8.77 -3.73 2.65
C LYS A 7 7.45 -3.01 2.87
N TRP A 8 7.31 -2.47 4.07
CA TRP A 8 6.16 -1.67 4.44
C TRP A 8 6.59 -0.34 5.02
N PHE A 9 5.78 0.66 4.79
CA PHE A 9 5.98 2.03 5.21
C PHE A 9 4.68 2.59 5.75
N SER A 10 4.75 3.47 6.74
CA SER A 10 3.58 4.11 7.33
C SER A 10 3.89 5.55 7.68
N SER A 11 2.87 6.38 7.67
CA SER A 11 2.92 7.76 8.17
C SER A 11 3.33 7.87 9.63
N ASP A 12 3.25 6.76 10.39
CA ASP A 12 3.65 6.70 11.80
C ASP A 12 5.17 6.54 12.00
N MET A 13 5.89 6.21 10.94
CA MET A 13 7.35 6.10 10.98
C MET A 13 8.00 7.48 11.08
N GLY A 14 9.11 7.56 11.83
CA GLY A 14 9.90 8.79 11.92
C GLY A 14 10.34 9.27 10.54
N GLY A 15 10.25 10.57 10.27
CA GLY A 15 10.66 11.16 9.01
C GLY A 15 9.84 10.73 7.78
N ALA A 16 8.74 10.01 7.98
CA ALA A 16 7.86 9.60 6.88
C ALA A 16 7.28 10.83 6.15
N PRO A 17 7.17 10.78 4.81
CA PRO A 17 6.51 11.82 4.04
C PRO A 17 5.09 12.10 4.53
N VAL A 18 4.70 13.36 4.50
CA VAL A 18 3.38 13.80 4.96
C VAL A 18 2.49 14.02 3.76
N LEU A 19 1.29 13.45 3.79
CA LEU A 19 0.19 13.87 2.94
C LEU A 19 -0.66 14.87 3.72
N SER A 20 -0.68 16.10 3.28
CA SER A 20 -1.37 17.21 3.94
C SER A 20 -2.54 17.74 3.09
N ASP A 21 -2.74 19.03 3.13
CA ASP A 21 -3.87 19.71 2.55
C ASP A 21 -3.64 20.16 1.11
N LYS A 22 -3.47 19.25 0.16
CA LYS A 22 -3.37 19.60 -1.27
C LYS A 22 -2.07 20.29 -1.68
N THR A 23 -0.94 19.93 -1.13
CA THR A 23 0.32 20.42 -1.68
C THR A 23 0.71 19.53 -2.86
N PRO A 24 0.69 20.04 -4.10
CA PRO A 24 1.11 19.28 -5.27
C PRO A 24 2.53 18.73 -5.09
N GLY A 25 2.75 17.51 -5.55
CA GLY A 25 4.03 16.82 -5.43
C GLY A 25 4.22 16.00 -4.14
N GLU A 26 3.34 16.09 -3.15
CA GLU A 26 3.45 15.30 -1.91
C GLU A 26 3.35 13.80 -2.16
N MET A 27 2.46 13.35 -3.04
CA MET A 27 2.35 11.94 -3.39
C MET A 27 3.56 11.45 -4.17
N ILE A 28 4.11 12.25 -5.06
CA ILE A 28 5.37 11.94 -5.77
C ILE A 28 6.51 11.78 -4.77
N ALA A 29 6.64 12.73 -3.83
CA ALA A 29 7.66 12.67 -2.79
C ALA A 29 7.50 11.41 -1.91
N LEU A 30 6.27 11.03 -1.56
CA LEU A 30 5.97 9.82 -0.80
C LEU A 30 6.40 8.57 -1.58
N MET A 31 5.95 8.43 -2.83
CA MET A 31 6.29 7.28 -3.65
C MET A 31 7.80 7.18 -3.86
N LYS A 32 8.48 8.29 -4.12
CA LYS A 32 9.93 8.35 -4.30
C LYS A 32 10.67 7.93 -3.03
N ALA A 33 10.23 8.41 -1.87
CA ALA A 33 10.82 8.04 -0.59
C ALA A 33 10.66 6.55 -0.28
N CYS A 34 9.46 5.99 -0.48
CA CYS A 34 9.19 4.59 -0.18
C CYS A 34 9.81 3.63 -1.22
N LEU A 35 9.79 3.99 -2.50
CA LEU A 35 10.16 3.09 -3.57
C LEU A 35 11.64 3.18 -3.96
N SER A 36 12.27 4.36 -3.85
CA SER A 36 13.59 4.61 -4.42
C SER A 36 14.64 5.16 -3.45
N THR A 37 14.34 6.19 -2.64
CA THR A 37 15.38 6.92 -1.89
C THR A 37 15.51 6.57 -0.42
N GLY A 38 14.44 6.12 0.22
CA GLY A 38 14.33 6.00 1.67
C GLY A 38 14.07 7.35 2.34
N PHE A 39 13.87 7.32 3.65
CA PHE A 39 13.61 8.48 4.49
C PHE A 39 14.18 8.26 5.90
N ASN A 40 14.07 9.27 6.78
CA ASN A 40 14.57 9.20 8.15
C ASN A 40 16.09 8.90 8.25
N LEU A 41 16.89 9.58 7.44
CA LEU A 41 18.35 9.46 7.51
C LEU A 41 18.85 10.07 8.81
N MET A 42 19.51 9.27 9.64
CA MET A 42 20.01 9.68 10.94
C MET A 42 21.44 9.17 11.18
N PRO A 43 22.28 9.94 11.89
CA PRO A 43 23.57 9.44 12.36
C PRO A 43 23.36 8.39 13.45
N ILE A 44 24.27 7.44 13.52
CA ILE A 44 24.34 6.41 14.57
C ILE A 44 25.38 6.81 15.60
N ASP A 45 25.01 6.86 16.88
CA ASP A 45 25.91 7.16 17.96
C ASP A 45 26.85 5.98 18.34
N GLY A 46 26.38 4.76 18.10
CA GLY A 46 27.14 3.53 18.30
C GLY A 46 26.31 2.30 18.00
N MET A 47 26.99 1.20 17.70
CA MET A 47 26.38 -0.13 17.54
C MET A 47 27.20 -1.18 18.26
N GLU A 48 26.52 -2.16 18.84
CA GLU A 48 27.15 -3.27 19.53
C GLU A 48 26.41 -4.59 19.23
N PHE A 49 27.16 -5.63 18.92
CA PHE A 49 26.63 -6.96 18.70
C PHE A 49 26.81 -7.84 19.96
N ASP A 50 25.72 -8.40 20.42
CA ASP A 50 25.72 -9.39 21.50
C ASP A 50 25.67 -10.81 20.94
N SER A 51 26.77 -11.53 21.07
CA SER A 51 26.86 -12.92 20.59
C SER A 51 25.99 -13.89 21.40
N GLY A 52 25.52 -13.50 22.58
CA GLY A 52 24.65 -14.34 23.42
C GLY A 52 23.20 -14.35 22.92
N THR A 53 22.74 -13.20 22.41
CA THR A 53 21.39 -13.06 21.83
C THR A 53 21.38 -13.15 20.31
N GLY A 54 22.53 -12.95 19.65
CA GLY A 54 22.62 -12.86 18.21
C GLY A 54 22.08 -11.53 17.63
N LEU A 55 21.86 -10.53 18.45
CA LEU A 55 21.29 -9.24 18.06
C LEU A 55 22.35 -8.15 18.10
N ALA A 56 22.26 -7.22 17.18
CA ALA A 56 22.96 -5.95 17.21
C ALA A 56 22.03 -4.86 17.74
N THR A 57 22.55 -4.01 18.64
CA THR A 57 21.86 -2.83 19.15
C THR A 57 22.45 -1.58 18.50
N VAL A 58 21.59 -0.74 17.96
CA VAL A 58 21.92 0.59 17.43
C VAL A 58 21.48 1.64 18.45
N ASN A 59 22.40 2.51 18.87
CA ASN A 59 22.13 3.63 19.74
C ASN A 59 21.99 4.92 18.91
N LEU A 60 20.94 5.69 19.22
CA LEU A 60 20.58 6.94 18.54
C LEU A 60 20.34 8.01 19.59
N SER A 61 20.87 9.23 19.39
CA SER A 61 20.79 10.33 20.36
C SER A 61 19.38 10.90 20.55
N THR A 62 18.46 10.69 19.60
CA THR A 62 17.12 11.24 19.62
C THR A 62 16.08 10.15 19.31
N GLY A 63 14.84 10.38 19.70
CA GLY A 63 13.74 9.49 19.33
C GLY A 63 13.68 9.29 17.83
N HIS A 64 14.00 8.10 17.38
CA HIS A 64 14.25 7.79 15.97
C HIS A 64 13.00 7.50 15.16
N GLY A 65 11.90 7.08 15.82
CA GLY A 65 10.63 6.76 15.16
C GLY A 65 10.66 5.57 14.21
N PHE A 66 11.68 4.72 14.24
CA PHE A 66 11.64 3.41 13.58
C PHE A 66 10.68 2.48 14.32
N LEU A 67 10.05 1.57 13.58
CA LEU A 67 9.07 0.63 14.12
C LEU A 67 9.57 -0.82 14.02
N PRO A 68 9.12 -1.73 14.90
CA PRO A 68 9.38 -3.15 14.73
C PRO A 68 8.93 -3.65 13.36
N TRP A 69 9.63 -4.64 12.81
CA TRP A 69 9.41 -5.23 11.48
C TRP A 69 9.70 -4.30 10.29
N GLN A 70 10.02 -3.05 10.51
CA GLN A 70 10.50 -2.15 9.46
C GLN A 70 11.86 -2.62 8.94
N VAL A 71 12.10 -2.49 7.63
CA VAL A 71 13.42 -2.70 7.05
C VAL A 71 14.19 -1.38 7.06
N ILE A 72 15.36 -1.42 7.66
CA ILE A 72 16.31 -0.30 7.74
C ILE A 72 17.53 -0.58 6.87
N GLU A 73 18.22 0.46 6.47
CA GLU A 73 19.52 0.39 5.82
C GLU A 73 20.56 1.09 6.67
N ILE A 74 21.63 0.37 6.99
CA ILE A 74 22.77 0.88 7.74
C ILE A 74 23.96 0.98 6.79
N SER A 75 24.74 2.04 6.93
CA SER A 75 25.96 2.29 6.18
C SER A 75 27.03 2.96 7.03
N GLY A 76 28.28 2.92 6.56
CA GLY A 76 29.41 3.62 7.17
C GLY A 76 30.11 2.88 8.32
N ALA A 77 29.72 1.66 8.69
CA ALA A 77 30.47 0.84 9.62
C ALA A 77 31.65 0.14 8.92
N ASP A 78 32.80 0.06 9.60
CA ASP A 78 33.97 -0.65 9.09
C ASP A 78 33.75 -2.17 9.02
N GLN A 79 32.92 -2.70 9.93
CA GLN A 79 32.57 -4.11 9.98
C GLN A 79 31.38 -4.37 9.05
N ALA A 80 31.62 -5.10 7.97
CA ALA A 80 30.62 -5.37 6.94
C ALA A 80 29.31 -6.00 7.47
N GLY A 81 29.36 -6.76 8.57
CA GLY A 81 28.19 -7.38 9.16
C GLY A 81 27.14 -6.41 9.72
N TYR A 82 27.50 -5.16 9.95
CA TYR A 82 26.56 -4.14 10.39
C TYR A 82 25.89 -3.40 9.22
N ASN A 83 26.57 -3.34 8.06
CA ASN A 83 26.09 -2.60 6.91
C ASN A 83 25.05 -3.41 6.12
N GLY A 84 24.18 -2.68 5.44
CA GLY A 84 23.16 -3.26 4.55
C GLY A 84 21.75 -3.15 5.12
N GLU A 85 20.88 -3.98 4.60
CA GLU A 85 19.48 -4.01 5.03
C GLU A 85 19.27 -4.99 6.17
N HIS A 86 18.51 -4.53 7.16
CA HIS A 86 18.17 -5.31 8.34
C HIS A 86 16.72 -5.09 8.72
N ARG A 87 16.08 -6.11 9.28
CA ARG A 87 14.74 -5.97 9.85
C ARG A 87 14.83 -5.63 11.32
N VAL A 88 14.14 -4.58 11.73
CA VAL A 88 14.06 -4.17 13.14
C VAL A 88 13.30 -5.24 13.94
N VAL A 89 13.92 -5.71 15.01
CA VAL A 89 13.35 -6.70 15.94
C VAL A 89 12.62 -5.99 17.08
N SER A 90 13.26 -5.04 17.74
CA SER A 90 12.69 -4.28 18.85
C SER A 90 13.20 -2.84 18.85
N VAL A 91 12.45 -1.97 19.50
CA VAL A 91 12.75 -0.53 19.58
C VAL A 91 12.56 -0.01 21.00
N GLY A 92 13.34 0.99 21.37
CA GLY A 92 13.19 1.81 22.58
C GLY A 92 13.32 3.30 22.24
N THR A 93 13.32 4.17 23.21
CA THR A 93 13.34 5.63 22.97
C THR A 93 14.57 6.11 22.20
N GLY A 94 15.74 5.51 22.46
CA GLY A 94 17.01 5.89 21.85
C GLY A 94 17.80 4.71 21.30
N TRP A 95 17.15 3.61 21.00
CA TRP A 95 17.81 2.43 20.47
C TRP A 95 16.85 1.54 19.70
N LEU A 96 17.42 0.72 18.83
CA LEU A 96 16.73 -0.40 18.18
C LEU A 96 17.64 -1.63 18.09
N THR A 97 17.06 -2.80 17.86
CA THR A 97 17.82 -4.03 17.63
C THR A 97 17.47 -4.65 16.29
N PHE A 98 18.43 -5.36 15.73
CA PHE A 98 18.26 -6.18 14.53
C PHE A 98 19.13 -7.45 14.60
N ALA A 99 18.79 -8.47 13.84
CA ALA A 99 19.63 -9.65 13.67
C ALA A 99 20.48 -9.48 12.40
N PRO A 100 21.82 -9.35 12.51
CA PRO A 100 22.66 -9.33 11.31
C PRO A 100 22.72 -10.71 10.65
N ASP A 101 22.83 -10.76 9.32
CA ASP A 101 22.93 -12.03 8.57
C ASP A 101 24.14 -12.88 8.96
N ALA A 102 25.22 -12.21 9.33
CA ALA A 102 26.43 -12.81 9.84
C ALA A 102 26.96 -12.00 11.00
N ALA A 103 27.47 -12.67 12.03
CA ALA A 103 28.08 -11.99 13.16
C ALA A 103 29.15 -11.00 12.69
N PRO A 104 29.10 -9.73 13.13
CA PRO A 104 30.14 -8.76 12.81
C PRO A 104 31.50 -9.24 13.30
N SER A 105 32.56 -8.82 12.62
CA SER A 105 33.94 -9.21 12.97
C SER A 105 34.43 -8.64 14.30
N ALA A 106 33.76 -7.62 14.85
CA ALA A 106 33.95 -7.07 16.17
C ALA A 106 32.62 -6.79 16.85
N GLY A 107 32.54 -6.91 18.18
CA GLY A 107 31.32 -6.67 18.95
C GLY A 107 30.85 -5.22 18.84
N ALA A 108 31.75 -4.25 18.98
CA ALA A 108 31.46 -2.83 18.79
C ALA A 108 31.75 -2.41 17.35
N ALA A 109 30.83 -1.65 16.76
CA ALA A 109 31.02 -1.06 15.44
C ALA A 109 32.01 0.12 15.52
N THR A 110 32.85 0.27 14.49
CA THR A 110 33.68 1.45 14.22
C THR A 110 33.32 2.00 12.84
N GLY A 111 33.59 3.29 12.63
CA GLY A 111 33.31 4.00 11.37
C GLY A 111 33.18 5.49 11.63
N GLU A 112 33.60 6.34 10.68
CA GLU A 112 33.58 7.79 10.86
C GLU A 112 32.19 8.43 10.66
N SER A 113 31.34 7.80 9.91
CA SER A 113 30.02 8.35 9.51
C SER A 113 29.00 7.21 9.35
N MET A 114 28.67 6.59 10.49
CA MET A 114 27.65 5.56 10.49
C MET A 114 26.25 6.19 10.43
N GLU A 115 25.44 5.73 9.50
CA GLU A 115 24.09 6.26 9.26
C GLU A 115 23.07 5.13 9.13
N ILE A 116 21.82 5.47 9.48
CA ILE A 116 20.66 4.59 9.38
C ILE A 116 19.50 5.33 8.71
N LYS A 117 18.76 4.64 7.88
CA LYS A 117 17.50 5.15 7.30
C LYS A 117 16.45 4.04 7.12
N ALA A 118 15.20 4.42 6.91
CA ALA A 118 14.19 3.52 6.37
C ALA A 118 14.63 3.09 4.96
N SER A 119 14.82 1.78 4.74
CA SER A 119 15.28 1.28 3.45
C SER A 119 14.15 1.32 2.42
N PRO A 120 14.32 1.97 1.27
CA PRO A 120 13.32 1.97 0.21
C PRO A 120 13.17 0.58 -0.41
N SER A 121 12.15 0.39 -1.25
CA SER A 121 11.99 -0.87 -1.99
C SER A 121 13.21 -1.24 -2.84
N LYS A 122 13.90 -0.24 -3.41
CA LYS A 122 15.06 -0.38 -4.32
C LYS A 122 14.76 -1.11 -5.65
N SER A 123 13.57 -1.64 -5.80
CA SER A 123 13.14 -2.38 -7.00
C SER A 123 12.24 -1.52 -7.90
N TRP A 124 12.21 -0.22 -7.67
CA TRP A 124 11.51 0.75 -8.50
C TRP A 124 12.46 1.85 -8.93
N GLU A 125 12.50 2.11 -10.22
CA GLU A 125 13.29 3.17 -10.84
C GLU A 125 12.38 4.35 -11.15
N PHE A 126 12.74 5.54 -10.68
CA PHE A 126 12.18 6.81 -11.16
C PHE A 126 12.94 7.21 -12.40
N ILE A 127 12.21 7.36 -13.51
CA ILE A 127 12.79 7.58 -14.85
C ILE A 127 12.88 9.08 -15.11
N ASP A 128 11.75 9.78 -15.02
CA ASP A 128 11.64 11.20 -15.26
C ASP A 128 10.84 11.89 -14.16
N GLU A 129 11.13 13.16 -13.91
CA GLU A 129 10.42 13.99 -12.95
C GLU A 129 10.37 15.44 -13.45
N ASP A 130 9.18 16.03 -13.48
CA ASP A 130 8.97 17.45 -13.78
C ASP A 130 8.24 18.12 -12.63
N ALA A 131 8.98 18.91 -11.86
CA ALA A 131 8.43 19.65 -10.73
C ALA A 131 7.49 20.79 -11.14
N ALA A 132 7.57 21.29 -12.37
CA ALA A 132 6.72 22.37 -12.85
C ALA A 132 5.31 21.89 -13.20
N THR A 133 5.20 20.64 -13.63
CA THR A 133 3.92 19.99 -13.96
C THR A 133 3.49 18.97 -12.92
N TYR A 134 4.25 18.83 -11.82
CA TYR A 134 4.01 17.82 -10.80
C TYR A 134 3.84 16.42 -11.37
N GLN A 135 4.74 16.05 -12.26
CA GLN A 135 4.74 14.74 -12.90
C GLN A 135 5.99 13.95 -12.54
N ALA A 136 5.82 12.64 -12.40
CA ALA A 136 6.93 11.70 -12.29
C ALA A 136 6.58 10.38 -12.96
N SER A 137 7.57 9.72 -13.54
CA SER A 137 7.42 8.37 -14.09
C SER A 137 8.32 7.38 -13.37
N PHE A 138 7.81 6.16 -13.19
CA PHE A 138 8.54 5.10 -12.52
C PHE A 138 8.09 3.72 -13.00
N ARG A 139 8.96 2.73 -12.86
CA ARG A 139 8.68 1.33 -13.17
C ARG A 139 9.37 0.39 -12.21
N SER A 140 8.88 -0.84 -12.13
CA SER A 140 9.57 -1.91 -11.43
C SER A 140 10.79 -2.39 -12.22
N THR A 141 11.88 -2.68 -11.51
CA THR A 141 13.10 -3.27 -12.07
C THR A 141 13.22 -4.76 -11.75
N MET A 142 12.18 -5.36 -11.18
CA MET A 142 12.16 -6.79 -10.88
C MET A 142 12.17 -7.61 -12.17
N PRO A 143 12.93 -8.71 -12.23
CA PRO A 143 13.08 -9.51 -13.46
C PRO A 143 11.77 -10.13 -13.98
N ASP A 144 10.81 -10.34 -13.08
CA ASP A 144 9.48 -10.91 -13.38
C ASP A 144 8.38 -9.84 -13.50
N ALA A 145 8.75 -8.55 -13.45
CA ALA A 145 7.84 -7.45 -13.72
C ALA A 145 7.71 -7.21 -15.24
N THR A 146 6.60 -6.59 -15.62
CA THR A 146 6.39 -6.11 -16.99
C THR A 146 7.12 -4.78 -17.20
N ASP A 147 7.37 -4.40 -18.45
CA ASP A 147 8.03 -3.13 -18.82
C ASP A 147 7.11 -1.90 -18.72
N HIS A 148 5.94 -2.03 -18.10
CA HIS A 148 5.01 -0.92 -17.95
C HIS A 148 5.59 0.20 -17.11
N VAL A 149 5.40 1.43 -17.58
CA VAL A 149 5.77 2.66 -16.87
C VAL A 149 4.53 3.29 -16.26
N VAL A 150 4.61 3.62 -14.99
CA VAL A 150 3.58 4.39 -14.30
C VAL A 150 3.95 5.86 -14.36
N ILE A 151 3.04 6.68 -14.84
CA ILE A 151 3.16 8.14 -14.85
C ILE A 151 2.18 8.67 -13.80
N MET A 152 2.72 9.38 -12.83
CA MET A 152 1.95 10.05 -11.78
C MET A 152 1.86 11.52 -12.10
N THR A 153 0.64 12.07 -12.13
CA THR A 153 0.39 13.50 -12.21
C THR A 153 -0.29 13.92 -10.91
N ASP A 154 0.48 14.56 -10.04
CA ASP A 154 0.05 15.02 -8.72
C ASP A 154 -0.43 16.46 -8.83
N ASP A 155 -1.59 16.60 -9.24
CA ASP A 155 -2.45 17.63 -9.77
C ASP A 155 -2.03 19.09 -9.73
N ASP A 156 -2.42 19.73 -10.81
CA ASP A 156 -2.38 21.16 -11.05
C ASP A 156 -3.58 21.87 -10.37
N PRO A 157 -3.35 22.71 -9.36
CA PRO A 157 -4.39 23.52 -8.73
C PRO A 157 -5.00 24.57 -9.69
N THR A 158 -4.44 24.73 -10.91
CA THR A 158 -4.93 25.70 -11.90
C THR A 158 -6.08 25.19 -12.74
N ASN A 159 -6.42 23.89 -12.66
CA ASN A 159 -7.57 23.36 -13.38
C ASN A 159 -8.88 23.77 -12.67
N SER A 160 -9.33 24.98 -12.96
CA SER A 160 -10.48 25.65 -12.33
C SER A 160 -11.83 24.97 -12.60
N ASP A 161 -11.88 24.02 -13.53
CA ASP A 161 -13.12 23.37 -13.93
C ASP A 161 -13.47 22.16 -13.08
N VAL A 162 -12.57 21.72 -12.21
CA VAL A 162 -12.78 20.52 -11.40
C VAL A 162 -12.56 20.86 -9.92
N THR A 163 -13.56 21.48 -9.32
CA THR A 163 -13.60 21.74 -7.86
C THR A 163 -13.51 20.45 -7.02
N SER A 164 -13.33 19.31 -7.62
CA SER A 164 -13.40 18.00 -7.01
C SER A 164 -12.17 17.10 -7.20
N THR A 165 -11.32 17.33 -8.18
CA THR A 165 -10.12 16.46 -8.43
C THR A 165 -8.86 16.93 -7.71
N ALA A 166 -8.89 18.10 -7.10
CA ALA A 166 -7.75 18.65 -6.37
C ALA A 166 -7.24 17.78 -5.18
N ASP A 167 -8.02 16.77 -4.82
CA ASP A 167 -7.68 15.84 -3.74
C ASP A 167 -7.16 14.48 -4.26
N CYS A 168 -6.91 14.37 -5.56
CA CYS A 168 -6.53 13.12 -6.23
C CYS A 168 -5.29 13.29 -7.11
N VAL A 169 -4.59 12.18 -7.29
CA VAL A 169 -3.46 12.04 -8.21
C VAL A 169 -3.90 11.16 -9.37
N LYS A 170 -3.59 11.55 -10.59
CA LYS A 170 -3.81 10.70 -11.75
C LYS A 170 -2.65 9.72 -11.88
N MET A 171 -2.98 8.43 -11.89
CA MET A 171 -2.07 7.33 -12.15
C MET A 171 -2.33 6.84 -13.57
N THR A 172 -1.36 6.98 -14.46
CA THR A 172 -1.44 6.52 -15.85
C THR A 172 -0.42 5.41 -16.06
N VAL A 173 -0.81 4.34 -16.73
CA VAL A 173 0.08 3.23 -17.08
C VAL A 173 0.32 3.26 -18.59
N ALA A 174 1.57 3.29 -18.98
CA ALA A 174 2.02 3.26 -20.35
C ALA A 174 2.70 1.93 -20.70
N GLU A 175 2.36 1.36 -21.86
CA GLU A 175 3.07 0.21 -22.43
C GLU A 175 4.28 0.62 -23.27
N ILE A 176 4.23 1.80 -23.87
CA ILE A 176 5.33 2.41 -24.62
C ILE A 176 5.60 3.77 -23.98
N TYR A 177 6.83 4.03 -23.61
CA TYR A 177 7.24 5.24 -22.93
C TYR A 177 8.54 5.76 -23.50
N THR A 178 8.56 7.01 -23.92
CA THR A 178 9.76 7.74 -24.34
C THR A 178 10.14 8.79 -23.28
N ASP A 179 9.18 9.65 -22.91
CA ASP A 179 9.30 10.66 -21.85
C ASP A 179 7.90 11.08 -21.36
N LEU A 180 7.83 12.02 -20.41
CA LEU A 180 6.56 12.50 -19.82
C LEU A 180 5.59 13.15 -20.83
N SER A 181 6.05 13.51 -22.04
CA SER A 181 5.23 14.10 -23.11
C SER A 181 4.93 13.14 -24.26
N ASP A 182 5.64 12.01 -24.34
CA ASP A 182 5.52 11.03 -25.44
C ASP A 182 5.43 9.59 -24.88
N TYR A 183 4.21 9.12 -24.70
CA TYR A 183 3.92 7.77 -24.23
C TYR A 183 2.57 7.26 -24.77
N GLN A 184 2.41 5.94 -24.81
CA GLN A 184 1.15 5.31 -25.15
C GLN A 184 0.44 4.82 -23.91
N GLU A 185 -0.61 5.54 -23.50
CA GLU A 185 -1.46 5.16 -22.38
C GLU A 185 -2.18 3.83 -22.67
N SER A 186 -2.12 2.89 -21.73
CA SER A 186 -2.93 1.68 -21.76
C SER A 186 -4.14 1.78 -20.82
N MET A 187 -3.96 2.43 -19.67
CA MET A 187 -5.02 2.68 -18.70
C MET A 187 -4.66 3.83 -17.77
N SER A 188 -5.66 4.48 -17.21
CA SER A 188 -5.45 5.46 -16.15
C SER A 188 -6.54 5.39 -15.10
N GLN A 189 -6.21 5.82 -13.88
CA GLN A 189 -7.09 5.88 -12.73
C GLN A 189 -6.70 7.03 -11.82
N TRP A 190 -7.64 7.46 -10.97
CA TRP A 190 -7.40 8.45 -9.95
C TRP A 190 -7.16 7.80 -8.59
N TRP A 191 -6.14 8.24 -7.88
CA TRP A 191 -5.88 7.85 -6.50
C TRP A 191 -6.14 9.02 -5.56
N PRO A 192 -6.75 8.80 -4.39
CA PRO A 192 -6.89 9.86 -3.40
C PRO A 192 -5.50 10.21 -2.84
N ALA A 193 -5.17 11.50 -2.84
CA ALA A 193 -3.95 12.05 -2.28
C ALA A 193 -4.22 12.81 -0.98
N SER A 194 -5.40 13.40 -0.85
CA SER A 194 -5.84 14.07 0.37
C SER A 194 -7.31 13.76 0.63
N HIS A 195 -7.79 14.08 1.79
CA HIS A 195 -9.21 13.99 2.10
C HIS A 195 -9.66 15.22 2.83
N ARG A 196 -10.73 15.83 2.34
CA ARG A 196 -11.46 16.84 3.07
C ARG A 196 -12.73 16.23 3.67
N TYR A 197 -13.02 16.55 4.91
CA TYR A 197 -14.32 16.24 5.51
C TYR A 197 -15.04 17.53 5.93
N TRP A 198 -16.35 17.48 5.90
CA TRP A 198 -17.16 18.59 6.39
C TRP A 198 -17.19 18.53 7.91
N ASP A 199 -16.68 19.57 8.56
CA ASP A 199 -16.81 19.75 10.01
C ASP A 199 -18.06 20.56 10.31
N GLU A 200 -19.09 19.90 10.82
CA GLU A 200 -20.37 20.53 11.13
C GLU A 200 -20.27 21.61 12.23
N ARG A 201 -19.30 21.46 13.16
CA ARG A 201 -19.09 22.44 14.23
C ARG A 201 -18.69 23.80 13.71
N TYR A 202 -17.97 23.82 12.59
CA TYR A 202 -17.41 25.04 12.00
C TYR A 202 -18.03 25.37 10.66
N ALA A 203 -18.99 24.58 10.18
CA ALA A 203 -19.62 24.73 8.87
C ALA A 203 -18.61 24.96 7.74
N LYS A 204 -17.51 24.21 7.74
CA LYS A 204 -16.44 24.31 6.74
C LYS A 204 -15.80 22.97 6.45
N TYR A 205 -15.17 22.87 5.29
CA TYR A 205 -14.29 21.74 5.00
C TYR A 205 -13.00 21.88 5.82
N VAL A 206 -12.63 20.79 6.45
CA VAL A 206 -11.38 20.66 7.20
C VAL A 206 -10.51 19.66 6.48
N TYR A 207 -9.29 20.02 6.32
CA TYR A 207 -8.22 19.18 5.81
C TYR A 207 -7.34 18.76 6.98
N GLY A 208 -6.59 17.71 6.84
CA GLY A 208 -5.66 17.29 7.88
C GLY A 208 -4.70 16.25 7.37
N LYS A 209 -3.57 16.14 8.06
CA LYS A 209 -2.59 15.08 7.82
C LYS A 209 -3.31 13.74 7.71
N LYS A 210 -2.98 12.97 6.68
CA LYS A 210 -3.56 11.66 6.43
C LYS A 210 -2.61 10.56 6.84
N ASP A 211 -3.17 9.57 7.52
CA ASP A 211 -2.45 8.34 7.79
C ASP A 211 -2.46 7.50 6.54
N TRP A 212 -1.30 7.02 6.16
CA TRP A 212 -1.12 6.18 5.00
C TRP A 212 -0.21 4.99 5.34
N THR A 213 -0.38 3.93 4.58
CA THR A 213 0.49 2.74 4.63
C THR A 213 0.75 2.27 3.20
N LEU A 214 2.00 1.99 2.89
CA LEU A 214 2.42 1.44 1.62
C LEU A 214 3.13 0.11 1.86
N ILE A 215 2.77 -0.92 1.11
CA ILE A 215 3.38 -2.25 1.19
C ILE A 215 3.73 -2.68 -0.23
N THR A 216 4.94 -3.18 -0.43
CA THR A 216 5.40 -3.59 -1.76
C THR A 216 6.38 -4.75 -1.69
N ASN A 217 6.35 -5.59 -2.72
CA ASN A 217 7.36 -6.62 -2.97
C ASN A 217 8.31 -6.26 -4.12
N GLY A 218 8.34 -4.98 -4.51
CA GLY A 218 9.16 -4.49 -5.61
C GLY A 218 8.50 -4.55 -6.99
N ARG A 219 7.39 -5.26 -7.18
CA ARG A 219 6.64 -5.31 -8.44
C ARG A 219 5.16 -4.95 -8.30
N LEU A 220 4.62 -5.04 -7.10
CA LEU A 220 3.25 -4.67 -6.78
C LEU A 220 3.25 -3.76 -5.55
N VAL A 221 2.42 -2.75 -5.57
CA VAL A 221 2.23 -1.78 -4.48
C VAL A 221 0.78 -1.86 -4.01
N TYR A 222 0.59 -2.04 -2.71
CA TYR A 222 -0.64 -1.73 -2.00
C TYR A 222 -0.47 -0.42 -1.28
N PHE A 223 -1.35 0.51 -1.53
CA PHE A 223 -1.36 1.81 -0.88
C PHE A 223 -2.68 2.01 -0.15
N ALA A 224 -2.62 2.13 1.16
CA ALA A 224 -3.79 2.35 2.02
C ALA A 224 -3.76 3.79 2.54
N LEU A 225 -4.85 4.52 2.32
CA LEU A 225 -5.03 5.90 2.79
C LEU A 225 -6.22 5.96 3.75
N SER A 226 -6.01 6.53 4.95
CA SER A 226 -7.09 6.75 5.89
C SER A 226 -8.02 7.87 5.43
N TYR A 227 -9.31 7.70 5.68
CA TYR A 227 -10.31 8.72 5.43
C TYR A 227 -11.25 8.89 6.63
N GLY A 228 -11.59 10.14 6.90
CA GLY A 228 -12.41 10.50 8.05
C GLY A 228 -11.73 10.22 9.40
N ALA A 229 -12.47 10.45 10.48
CA ALA A 229 -11.99 10.29 11.86
C ALA A 229 -12.01 8.84 12.36
N THR A 230 -12.24 7.85 11.50
CA THR A 230 -12.60 6.48 11.93
C THR A 230 -11.46 5.46 11.85
N GLY A 231 -10.27 5.86 11.43
CA GLY A 231 -9.13 4.94 11.25
C GLY A 231 -9.30 3.92 10.12
N LYS A 232 -10.36 4.04 9.31
CA LYS A 232 -10.62 3.16 8.18
C LYS A 232 -9.84 3.60 6.96
N ARG A 233 -9.44 2.67 6.11
CA ARG A 233 -8.56 2.91 4.96
C ARG A 233 -9.18 2.44 3.67
N ALA A 234 -9.02 3.24 2.62
CA ALA A 234 -9.19 2.82 1.24
C ALA A 234 -7.87 2.22 0.75
N ILE A 235 -7.91 1.06 0.11
CA ILE A 235 -6.73 0.36 -0.39
C ILE A 235 -6.71 0.45 -1.91
N MET A 236 -5.65 1.02 -2.44
CA MET A 236 -5.33 1.07 -3.86
C MET A 236 -4.25 0.07 -4.19
N VAL A 237 -4.20 -0.36 -5.45
CA VAL A 237 -3.19 -1.27 -5.96
C VAL A 237 -2.68 -0.83 -7.31
N LEU A 238 -1.38 -0.99 -7.53
CA LEU A 238 -0.76 -0.90 -8.85
C LEU A 238 0.41 -1.88 -8.97
N GLY A 239 0.63 -2.38 -10.18
CA GLY A 239 1.79 -3.24 -10.45
C GLY A 239 1.42 -4.63 -10.94
N ASN A 240 2.34 -5.57 -10.81
CA ASN A 240 2.22 -6.90 -11.38
C ASN A 240 1.62 -7.90 -10.40
N PHE A 241 0.54 -8.56 -10.80
CA PHE A 241 -0.04 -9.71 -10.08
C PHE A 241 0.57 -11.03 -10.58
N ASP A 242 0.34 -12.14 -9.86
CA ASP A 242 0.81 -13.46 -10.25
C ASP A 242 -0.05 -14.05 -11.36
N SER A 243 0.35 -13.88 -12.61
CA SER A 243 -0.40 -14.42 -13.76
C SER A 243 -0.36 -15.96 -13.78
N VAL A 244 -1.50 -16.58 -14.10
CA VAL A 244 -1.55 -18.02 -14.40
C VAL A 244 -1.08 -18.35 -15.81
N ARG A 245 -0.86 -17.34 -16.63
CA ARG A 245 -0.44 -17.46 -18.01
C ARG A 245 1.08 -17.39 -18.11
N PRO A 246 1.74 -18.42 -18.66
CA PRO A 246 3.19 -18.37 -18.87
C PRO A 246 3.58 -17.21 -19.79
N ALA A 247 4.65 -16.50 -19.44
CA ALA A 247 5.18 -15.35 -20.19
C ALA A 247 4.15 -14.24 -20.49
N ASP A 248 3.26 -13.99 -19.54
CA ASP A 248 2.31 -12.87 -19.63
C ASP A 248 3.03 -11.54 -19.45
N ALA A 249 3.30 -10.84 -20.56
CA ALA A 249 3.95 -9.54 -20.55
C ALA A 249 2.99 -8.38 -20.17
N HIS A 250 1.74 -8.67 -19.84
CA HIS A 250 0.70 -7.67 -19.59
C HIS A 250 -0.10 -7.94 -18.31
N HIS A 251 0.52 -8.59 -17.31
CA HIS A 251 -0.12 -8.86 -16.02
C HIS A 251 0.00 -7.67 -15.05
N PHE A 252 -0.19 -6.47 -15.56
CA PHE A 252 -0.17 -5.24 -14.79
C PHE A 252 -1.60 -4.79 -14.46
N ILE A 253 -1.86 -4.47 -13.20
CA ILE A 253 -3.15 -3.97 -12.72
C ILE A 253 -3.03 -2.57 -12.15
N LEU A 254 -4.14 -1.86 -12.24
CA LEU A 254 -4.34 -0.57 -11.62
C LEU A 254 -5.81 -0.48 -11.17
N ASN A 255 -6.04 -0.11 -9.92
CA ASN A 255 -7.37 0.34 -9.51
C ASN A 255 -7.33 1.80 -9.10
N GLY A 256 -8.49 2.41 -9.01
CA GLY A 256 -8.63 3.79 -8.60
C GLY A 256 -10.04 4.13 -8.17
N ILE A 257 -10.28 5.42 -8.04
CA ILE A 257 -11.59 5.99 -7.79
C ILE A 257 -12.14 6.62 -9.07
N ASN A 258 -13.46 6.72 -9.19
CA ASN A 258 -14.08 7.39 -10.34
C ASN A 258 -13.84 8.91 -10.27
N GLY A 259 -12.94 9.42 -11.11
CA GLY A 259 -12.63 10.85 -11.19
C GLY A 259 -13.68 11.70 -11.92
N SER A 260 -14.65 11.06 -12.61
CA SER A 260 -15.67 11.78 -13.39
C SER A 260 -16.93 12.13 -12.58
N ALA A 261 -17.15 11.46 -11.47
CA ALA A 261 -18.21 11.84 -10.55
C ALA A 261 -17.78 13.09 -9.81
N GLY A 262 -18.26 14.25 -10.26
CA GLY A 262 -17.99 15.50 -9.57
C GLY A 262 -18.20 15.33 -8.07
N TRP A 263 -17.17 15.58 -7.31
CA TRP A 263 -17.17 15.51 -5.85
C TRP A 263 -18.19 16.53 -5.32
N SER A 264 -19.47 16.20 -5.40
CA SER A 264 -20.44 16.91 -4.60
C SER A 264 -20.15 16.55 -3.15
N SER A 265 -20.35 17.49 -2.27
CA SER A 265 -20.14 17.38 -0.82
C SER A 265 -20.87 16.21 -0.13
N THR A 266 -21.54 15.39 -0.89
CA THR A 266 -22.32 14.21 -0.50
C THR A 266 -21.87 12.92 -1.18
N SER A 267 -20.90 12.95 -2.10
CA SER A 267 -20.53 11.75 -2.81
C SER A 267 -19.50 10.96 -2.01
N TYR A 268 -19.95 9.88 -1.54
CA TYR A 268 -19.26 8.81 -0.82
C TYR A 268 -18.40 7.94 -1.75
N ASP A 269 -18.02 8.42 -2.93
CA ASP A 269 -17.39 7.65 -3.98
C ASP A 269 -15.88 7.37 -3.76
N MET A 270 -15.28 7.94 -2.68
CA MET A 270 -13.95 7.52 -2.21
C MET A 270 -13.89 6.07 -1.71
N TYR A 271 -15.02 5.40 -1.67
CA TYR A 271 -15.15 4.06 -1.10
C TYR A 271 -14.96 2.93 -2.11
N ASN A 272 -14.59 3.26 -3.33
CA ASN A 272 -14.25 2.28 -4.36
C ASN A 272 -12.80 1.86 -4.21
N ASP A 273 -12.48 1.26 -3.07
CA ASP A 273 -11.17 0.68 -2.88
C ASP A 273 -10.99 -0.59 -3.72
N PHE A 274 -9.75 -1.04 -3.83
CA PHE A 274 -9.37 -2.27 -4.51
C PHE A 274 -10.20 -3.49 -4.06
N LEU A 275 -10.62 -3.49 -2.81
CA LEU A 275 -11.29 -4.61 -2.16
C LEU A 275 -12.82 -4.52 -2.21
N ARG A 276 -13.37 -3.51 -2.86
CA ARG A 276 -14.82 -3.42 -3.02
C ARG A 276 -15.36 -4.63 -3.79
N LEU A 277 -16.37 -5.25 -3.22
CA LEU A 277 -16.86 -6.58 -3.58
C LEU A 277 -17.98 -6.59 -4.63
N GLU A 278 -18.55 -5.47 -4.97
CA GLU A 278 -19.71 -5.41 -5.85
C GLU A 278 -19.41 -4.67 -7.15
N ALA A 279 -19.51 -5.43 -8.22
CA ALA A 279 -19.36 -5.01 -9.58
C ALA A 279 -20.72 -4.68 -10.18
N SER A 280 -21.41 -3.65 -9.74
CA SER A 280 -22.63 -3.32 -10.49
C SER A 280 -22.51 -2.08 -11.35
N ASP A 281 -21.64 -1.11 -10.99
CA ASP A 281 -21.55 0.14 -11.75
C ASP A 281 -20.12 0.71 -11.86
N ASP A 282 -19.10 0.03 -11.31
CA ASP A 282 -17.73 0.57 -11.21
C ASP A 282 -16.68 -0.30 -11.92
N GLU A 283 -17.08 -1.02 -12.95
CA GLU A 283 -16.19 -1.88 -13.76
C GLU A 283 -15.03 -1.10 -14.38
N GLU A 284 -15.18 0.24 -14.49
CA GLU A 284 -14.15 1.10 -15.03
C GLU A 284 -13.00 1.39 -14.06
N LEU A 285 -13.15 1.06 -12.76
CA LEU A 285 -12.20 1.44 -11.73
C LEU A 285 -11.07 0.44 -11.49
N ARG A 286 -11.20 -0.77 -12.03
CA ARG A 286 -10.23 -1.86 -11.89
C ARG A 286 -9.82 -2.32 -13.26
N LYS A 287 -8.57 -2.08 -13.63
CA LYS A 287 -8.06 -2.31 -14.97
C LYS A 287 -6.86 -3.25 -14.97
N ILE A 288 -6.82 -4.11 -15.98
CA ILE A 288 -5.61 -4.85 -16.41
C ILE A 288 -5.19 -4.27 -17.75
N SER A 289 -3.89 -4.16 -18.02
CA SER A 289 -3.35 -3.51 -19.21
C SER A 289 -3.82 -4.12 -20.53
N ARG A 290 -4.10 -5.43 -20.57
CA ARG A 290 -4.64 -6.12 -21.75
C ARG A 290 -5.53 -7.30 -21.37
N LYS A 291 -6.43 -7.64 -22.29
CA LYS A 291 -7.23 -8.87 -22.21
C LYS A 291 -6.35 -10.12 -22.21
N TYR A 292 -6.89 -11.22 -21.78
CA TYR A 292 -6.24 -12.53 -21.83
C TYR A 292 -5.75 -12.90 -23.24
N SER A 293 -6.47 -12.43 -24.28
CA SER A 293 -6.09 -12.58 -25.68
C SER A 293 -4.91 -11.73 -26.13
N GLN A 294 -4.36 -10.85 -25.27
CA GLN A 294 -3.28 -9.91 -25.58
C GLN A 294 -3.65 -8.83 -26.61
N VAL A 295 -4.92 -8.59 -26.85
CA VAL A 295 -5.37 -7.47 -27.67
C VAL A 295 -5.12 -6.16 -26.93
N PRO A 296 -4.57 -5.10 -27.59
CA PRO A 296 -4.30 -3.80 -26.98
C PRO A 296 -5.59 -3.10 -26.55
N GLU A 297 -6.02 -3.31 -25.33
CA GLU A 297 -7.19 -2.71 -24.71
C GLU A 297 -7.17 -3.05 -23.23
N SER A 298 -7.38 -2.08 -22.36
CA SER A 298 -7.54 -2.38 -20.95
C SER A 298 -8.85 -3.14 -20.72
N VAL A 299 -8.87 -4.00 -19.71
CA VAL A 299 -10.04 -4.78 -19.35
C VAL A 299 -10.29 -4.69 -17.85
N SER A 300 -11.55 -4.68 -17.46
CA SER A 300 -11.94 -4.69 -16.06
C SER A 300 -11.69 -6.06 -15.43
N PHE A 301 -11.47 -6.08 -14.13
CA PHE A 301 -11.31 -7.32 -13.37
C PHE A 301 -12.10 -7.30 -12.05
N ASN A 302 -12.43 -8.49 -11.58
CA ASN A 302 -12.98 -8.75 -10.26
C ASN A 302 -12.07 -9.65 -9.43
N LEU A 303 -12.31 -9.71 -8.13
CA LEU A 303 -11.56 -10.55 -7.23
C LEU A 303 -12.38 -11.77 -6.82
N LEU A 304 -11.84 -12.97 -7.08
CA LEU A 304 -12.41 -14.23 -6.62
C LEU A 304 -11.89 -14.56 -5.23
N GLY A 305 -12.78 -14.99 -4.36
CA GLY A 305 -12.45 -15.33 -2.97
C GLY A 305 -12.80 -14.22 -1.99
N TYR A 306 -12.91 -13.00 -2.48
CA TYR A 306 -13.62 -11.94 -1.79
C TYR A 306 -15.10 -12.04 -2.15
N GLY A 307 -15.81 -12.97 -1.58
CA GLY A 307 -17.26 -13.06 -1.75
C GLY A 307 -17.96 -11.91 -1.04
N LYS A 308 -19.23 -11.67 -1.33
CA LYS A 308 -20.14 -10.67 -0.73
C LYS A 308 -20.16 -10.62 0.80
N LYS A 309 -19.29 -11.35 1.47
CA LYS A 309 -19.21 -11.53 2.92
C LYS A 309 -17.77 -11.70 3.40
N ILE A 310 -16.87 -10.80 3.07
CA ILE A 310 -15.77 -10.53 3.95
C ILE A 310 -16.35 -9.69 5.10
N GLY A 311 -16.74 -10.30 6.12
CA GLY A 311 -17.59 -9.72 7.15
C GLY A 311 -18.74 -10.68 7.45
N GLY A 312 -18.67 -11.87 6.83
CA GLY A 312 -19.45 -13.00 7.30
C GLY A 312 -19.12 -13.21 8.76
N ALA A 313 -20.12 -13.54 9.52
CA ALA A 313 -20.19 -13.71 10.95
C ALA A 313 -18.83 -13.66 11.67
N PHE A 314 -18.68 -12.70 12.56
CA PHE A 314 -17.57 -12.60 13.50
C PHE A 314 -17.26 -13.99 14.06
N SER A 315 -16.22 -14.64 13.62
CA SER A 315 -15.69 -15.78 14.33
C SER A 315 -14.80 -15.20 15.42
N ALA A 316 -15.21 -15.38 16.67
CA ALA A 316 -14.30 -15.23 17.78
C ALA A 316 -13.08 -16.14 17.56
N PRO A 317 -11.91 -15.83 18.15
CA PRO A 317 -10.81 -16.77 18.21
C PRO A 317 -11.34 -18.15 18.57
N ASN A 318 -10.82 -19.21 17.96
CA ASN A 318 -11.27 -20.56 18.22
C ASN A 318 -11.23 -20.82 19.75
N PRO A 319 -12.37 -21.09 20.40
CA PRO A 319 -12.41 -21.25 21.86
C PRO A 319 -11.61 -22.45 22.36
N ALA A 320 -11.20 -23.36 21.50
CA ALA A 320 -10.41 -24.52 21.86
C ALA A 320 -8.93 -24.22 22.09
N ASP A 321 -8.38 -23.26 21.35
CA ASP A 321 -6.95 -22.95 21.36
C ASP A 321 -6.63 -21.45 21.36
N ASN A 322 -7.66 -20.58 21.39
CA ASN A 322 -7.57 -19.13 21.17
C ASN A 322 -6.87 -18.74 19.86
N GLY A 323 -6.79 -19.68 18.91
CA GLY A 323 -6.11 -19.45 17.65
C GLY A 323 -6.84 -18.43 16.78
N PHE A 324 -6.06 -17.57 16.14
CA PHE A 324 -6.54 -16.66 15.13
C PHE A 324 -6.38 -17.32 13.75
N TYR A 325 -7.46 -17.50 13.03
CA TYR A 325 -7.44 -18.21 11.76
C TYR A 325 -7.58 -17.24 10.59
N VAL A 326 -6.89 -17.55 9.49
CA VAL A 326 -6.97 -16.85 8.23
C VAL A 326 -7.40 -17.81 7.13
N ALA A 327 -8.06 -17.30 6.10
CA ALA A 327 -8.40 -18.11 4.94
C ALA A 327 -7.13 -18.50 4.16
N SER A 328 -7.03 -19.76 3.82
CA SER A 328 -5.87 -20.33 3.11
C SER A 328 -5.89 -20.12 1.59
N GLY A 329 -6.91 -19.47 1.04
CA GLY A 329 -7.08 -19.33 -0.40
C GLY A 329 -6.37 -18.10 -0.97
N LYS A 330 -5.72 -18.27 -2.13
CA LYS A 330 -5.22 -17.14 -2.91
C LYS A 330 -6.41 -16.36 -3.50
N ILE A 331 -6.28 -15.03 -3.54
CA ILE A 331 -7.30 -14.17 -4.14
C ILE A 331 -7.12 -14.15 -5.64
N GLY A 332 -8.10 -14.68 -6.36
CA GLY A 332 -8.06 -14.73 -7.82
C GLY A 332 -8.38 -13.37 -8.45
N VAL A 333 -7.63 -13.03 -9.50
CA VAL A 333 -7.91 -11.93 -10.42
C VAL A 333 -8.72 -12.49 -11.58
N LEU A 334 -9.98 -12.09 -11.68
CA LEU A 334 -10.91 -12.54 -12.72
C LEU A 334 -11.07 -11.43 -13.75
N GLU A 335 -10.60 -11.69 -14.96
CA GLU A 335 -10.81 -10.81 -16.10
C GLU A 335 -12.27 -10.89 -16.55
N GLU A 336 -12.90 -9.75 -16.74
CA GLU A 336 -14.26 -9.67 -17.25
C GLU A 336 -14.28 -9.79 -18.77
N ILE A 337 -15.20 -10.60 -19.29
CA ILE A 337 -15.38 -10.77 -20.72
C ILE A 337 -16.66 -10.03 -21.14
N GLN A 338 -16.51 -9.07 -22.04
CA GLN A 338 -17.61 -8.34 -22.68
C GLN A 338 -18.53 -7.55 -21.73
N GLY A 339 -17.99 -6.97 -20.66
CA GLY A 339 -18.80 -6.17 -19.74
C GLY A 339 -19.86 -6.97 -18.99
N SER A 340 -19.67 -8.27 -18.85
CA SER A 340 -20.60 -9.16 -18.17
C SER A 340 -19.90 -9.86 -17.01
N THR A 341 -20.38 -9.62 -15.79
CA THR A 341 -19.97 -10.34 -14.59
C THR A 341 -20.26 -11.85 -14.63
N ALA A 342 -21.06 -12.29 -15.62
CA ALA A 342 -21.41 -13.70 -15.80
C ALA A 342 -20.32 -14.52 -16.49
N TYR A 343 -19.40 -13.86 -17.19
CA TYR A 343 -18.33 -14.53 -17.94
C TYR A 343 -16.98 -13.98 -17.50
N GLN A 344 -16.35 -14.68 -16.58
CA GLN A 344 -15.06 -14.28 -16.01
C GLN A 344 -14.01 -15.35 -16.27
N THR A 345 -12.80 -14.93 -16.59
CA THR A 345 -11.65 -15.81 -16.78
C THR A 345 -10.62 -15.54 -15.72
N LEU A 346 -10.15 -16.58 -15.04
CA LEU A 346 -9.06 -16.46 -14.09
C LEU A 346 -7.79 -16.02 -14.82
N ARG A 347 -7.30 -14.84 -14.49
CA ARG A 347 -6.08 -14.25 -15.04
C ARG A 347 -4.85 -14.53 -14.17
N GLY A 348 -5.04 -14.59 -12.87
CA GLY A 348 -3.96 -14.76 -11.91
C GLY A 348 -4.41 -14.62 -10.48
N TYR A 349 -3.47 -14.31 -9.61
CA TYR A 349 -3.72 -14.17 -8.18
C TYR A 349 -3.05 -12.90 -7.63
N MET A 350 -3.68 -12.31 -6.62
CA MET A 350 -3.08 -11.22 -5.85
C MET A 350 -2.10 -11.78 -4.83
N PRO A 351 -0.82 -11.39 -4.89
CA PRO A 351 0.16 -11.85 -3.92
C PRO A 351 0.04 -11.10 -2.58
N GLY A 352 0.48 -11.73 -1.52
CA GLY A 352 0.72 -11.10 -0.22
C GLY A 352 -0.50 -10.84 0.66
N ILE A 353 -1.71 -10.99 0.14
CA ILE A 353 -2.93 -10.72 0.90
C ILE A 353 -3.34 -11.93 1.73
N VAL A 354 -3.72 -11.65 2.96
CA VAL A 354 -4.29 -12.61 3.91
C VAL A 354 -5.70 -12.19 4.27
N GLN A 355 -6.64 -13.11 4.15
CA GLN A 355 -8.02 -12.90 4.60
C GLN A 355 -8.21 -13.48 6.00
N PRO A 356 -8.33 -12.66 7.05
CA PRO A 356 -8.72 -13.15 8.35
C PRO A 356 -10.19 -13.58 8.34
N LEU A 357 -10.51 -14.62 9.11
CA LEU A 357 -11.88 -15.10 9.27
C LEU A 357 -12.67 -14.33 10.33
N CYS A 358 -12.08 -13.31 10.92
CA CYS A 358 -12.72 -12.44 11.91
C CYS A 358 -12.37 -10.97 11.65
N THR A 359 -13.25 -10.06 12.07
CA THR A 359 -12.99 -8.62 12.10
C THR A 359 -12.90 -8.18 13.54
N VAL A 360 -11.68 -8.07 14.07
CA VAL A 360 -11.46 -7.57 15.42
C VAL A 360 -10.71 -6.24 15.31
N PRO A 361 -11.33 -5.12 15.71
CA PRO A 361 -10.71 -3.80 15.60
C PRO A 361 -9.42 -3.67 16.43
N PHE A 362 -9.15 -4.59 17.33
CA PHE A 362 -7.94 -4.62 18.15
C PHE A 362 -6.66 -4.90 17.34
N TYR A 363 -6.79 -5.44 16.14
CA TYR A 363 -5.64 -5.78 15.29
C TYR A 363 -5.33 -4.72 14.23
N ASP A 364 -6.01 -3.56 14.27
CA ASP A 364 -5.73 -2.47 13.33
C ASP A 364 -4.29 -1.95 13.51
N MET A 365 -3.53 -1.94 12.42
CA MET A 365 -2.11 -1.57 12.37
C MET A 365 -1.23 -2.41 13.32
N GLN A 366 -1.61 -3.64 13.60
CA GLN A 366 -0.80 -4.58 14.35
C GLN A 366 -0.12 -5.59 13.45
N ILE A 367 1.12 -5.93 13.80
CA ILE A 367 1.88 -7.00 13.16
C ILE A 367 1.86 -8.19 14.09
N LEU A 368 1.36 -9.31 13.59
CA LEU A 368 1.31 -10.58 14.31
C LEU A 368 2.23 -11.58 13.60
N ASP A 369 3.06 -12.27 14.34
CA ASP A 369 3.97 -13.32 13.88
C ASP A 369 3.68 -14.69 14.51
N ASP A 370 2.67 -14.74 15.38
CA ASP A 370 2.25 -15.93 16.13
C ASP A 370 0.92 -16.53 15.65
N VAL A 371 0.42 -16.11 14.46
CA VAL A 371 -0.80 -16.67 13.87
C VAL A 371 -0.56 -18.13 13.48
N PRO A 372 -1.23 -19.12 14.10
CA PRO A 372 -0.90 -20.54 13.95
C PRO A 372 -0.95 -21.03 12.50
N SER A 373 -1.90 -20.55 11.70
CA SER A 373 -2.05 -20.95 10.30
C SER A 373 -1.02 -20.31 9.35
N LEU A 374 -0.17 -19.43 9.85
CA LEU A 374 0.86 -18.72 9.06
C LEU A 374 2.29 -19.12 9.44
N GLU A 375 2.44 -20.13 10.30
CA GLU A 375 3.74 -20.75 10.62
C GLU A 375 4.81 -19.74 11.10
N GLY A 376 4.40 -18.71 11.87
CA GLY A 376 5.30 -17.67 12.36
C GLY A 376 5.63 -16.58 11.33
N ARG A 377 4.96 -16.55 10.18
CA ARG A 377 5.15 -15.49 9.18
C ARG A 377 4.50 -14.19 9.65
N PRO A 378 5.23 -13.07 9.65
CA PRO A 378 4.68 -11.80 10.10
C PRO A 378 3.63 -11.26 9.12
N VAL A 379 2.51 -10.82 9.67
CA VAL A 379 1.39 -10.23 8.91
C VAL A 379 1.01 -8.90 9.54
N LEU A 380 1.01 -7.85 8.73
CA LEU A 380 0.42 -6.56 9.11
C LEU A 380 -1.07 -6.60 8.86
N PHE A 381 -1.87 -6.43 9.90
CA PHE A 381 -3.31 -6.29 9.80
C PHE A 381 -3.73 -4.83 9.81
N MET A 382 -4.74 -4.51 9.01
CA MET A 382 -5.34 -3.18 9.00
C MET A 382 -6.85 -3.24 8.75
N LEU A 383 -7.57 -2.26 9.28
CA LEU A 383 -8.98 -2.08 8.97
C LEU A 383 -9.13 -1.36 7.62
N ALA A 384 -9.84 -2.00 6.74
CA ALA A 384 -10.31 -1.40 5.49
C ALA A 384 -11.84 -1.29 5.51
N THR A 385 -12.41 -0.57 4.55
CA THR A 385 -13.86 -0.43 4.41
C THR A 385 -14.32 -0.92 3.07
N ALA A 386 -15.37 -1.74 3.09
CA ALA A 386 -16.17 -2.03 1.92
C ALA A 386 -17.54 -1.36 2.07
N LYS A 387 -18.09 -0.83 0.98
CA LYS A 387 -19.46 -0.40 0.91
C LYS A 387 -20.34 -1.62 0.69
N ASP A 388 -21.35 -1.82 1.54
CA ASP A 388 -22.40 -2.80 1.27
C ASP A 388 -23.44 -2.14 0.37
N GLN A 389 -23.70 -2.71 -0.80
CA GLN A 389 -24.79 -2.26 -1.70
C GLN A 389 -26.18 -2.75 -1.27
N GLY A 390 -26.30 -3.38 -0.11
CA GLY A 390 -27.56 -3.85 0.40
C GLY A 390 -28.46 -2.71 0.91
N GLN A 391 -29.41 -2.29 0.09
CA GLN A 391 -30.56 -1.45 0.38
C GLN A 391 -30.37 0.08 0.26
N TYR A 392 -30.52 0.56 -0.97
CA TYR A 392 -31.14 1.86 -1.18
C TYR A 392 -32.63 1.75 -0.78
N GLU A 393 -32.97 2.02 0.46
CA GLU A 393 -34.30 2.46 0.76
C GLU A 393 -34.41 3.94 0.38
N SER A 394 -35.25 4.24 -0.60
CA SER A 394 -35.64 5.59 -0.98
C SER A 394 -36.39 6.27 0.17
N GLY A 395 -35.66 6.93 1.05
CA GLY A 395 -36.22 7.67 2.17
C GLY A 395 -35.32 8.86 2.54
N SER A 396 -35.92 10.02 2.58
CA SER A 396 -35.34 11.33 2.86
C SER A 396 -34.21 11.32 3.91
N PHE A 397 -33.10 11.92 3.52
CA PHE A 397 -31.93 12.22 4.38
C PHE A 397 -32.34 13.14 5.54
N THR A 398 -32.57 12.63 6.72
CA THR A 398 -32.76 13.44 7.92
C THR A 398 -32.03 12.99 9.16
N GLU A 399 -31.28 11.90 9.15
CA GLU A 399 -30.46 11.53 10.31
C GLU A 399 -29.14 10.87 9.92
N TRP A 400 -28.06 11.53 10.28
CA TRP A 400 -26.65 11.09 10.18
C TRP A 400 -26.27 9.97 11.15
N THR A 401 -27.23 9.29 11.73
CA THR A 401 -27.01 8.26 12.76
C THR A 401 -26.86 6.84 12.25
N THR A 402 -26.98 6.61 10.95
CA THR A 402 -26.84 5.26 10.41
C THR A 402 -25.61 5.13 9.52
N ILE A 403 -24.46 4.92 10.14
CA ILE A 403 -23.26 4.32 9.51
C ILE A 403 -23.57 2.85 9.17
N SER A 404 -24.77 2.53 8.73
CA SER A 404 -25.23 1.15 8.57
C SER A 404 -24.79 0.48 7.29
N ASN A 405 -24.14 1.20 6.36
CA ASN A 405 -23.81 0.65 5.04
C ASN A 405 -22.31 0.50 4.79
N TYR A 406 -21.46 0.69 5.80
CA TYR A 406 -20.01 0.50 5.68
C TYR A 406 -19.57 -0.55 6.68
N HIS A 407 -19.21 -1.71 6.19
CA HIS A 407 -18.65 -2.76 7.02
C HIS A 407 -17.12 -2.65 7.02
N PRO A 408 -16.51 -2.31 8.17
CA PRO A 408 -15.07 -2.46 8.28
C PRO A 408 -14.74 -3.95 8.20
N TYR A 409 -13.71 -4.28 7.46
CA TYR A 409 -13.14 -5.62 7.45
C TYR A 409 -11.66 -5.54 7.74
N LEU A 410 -11.14 -6.58 8.35
CA LEU A 410 -9.73 -6.71 8.62
C LEU A 410 -9.08 -7.39 7.42
N ILE A 411 -7.99 -6.82 6.95
CA ILE A 411 -7.14 -7.40 5.92
C ILE A 411 -5.73 -7.55 6.44
N GLY A 412 -5.04 -8.59 6.04
CA GLY A 412 -3.64 -8.80 6.38
C GLY A 412 -2.74 -8.80 5.16
N PHE A 413 -1.50 -8.39 5.36
CA PHE A 413 -0.46 -8.43 4.35
C PHE A 413 0.78 -9.11 4.91
N HIS A 414 1.26 -10.14 4.23
CA HIS A 414 2.54 -10.76 4.58
C HIS A 414 3.68 -9.76 4.45
N LEU A 415 4.58 -9.75 5.44
CA LEU A 415 5.74 -8.83 5.48
C LEU A 415 7.06 -9.54 5.17
N ASP A 416 7.05 -10.83 4.89
CA ASP A 416 8.26 -11.59 4.58
C ASP A 416 8.43 -11.80 3.07
N HIS A 417 7.58 -12.57 2.44
CA HIS A 417 7.59 -12.81 0.99
C HIS A 417 6.17 -13.07 0.49
N TRP A 418 5.94 -12.76 -0.77
CA TRP A 418 4.67 -13.01 -1.46
C TRP A 418 4.88 -14.15 -2.45
N SER A 419 4.42 -15.33 -2.10
CA SER A 419 4.52 -16.54 -2.94
C SER A 419 3.12 -17.07 -3.29
#